data_946b202489c33a98c899c5ae48a4c890
#
_entry.id   946b202489c33a98c899c5ae48a4c890
#
_cell.length_a   1.000
_cell.length_b   1.000
_cell.length_c   1.000
_cell.angle_alpha   90.00
_cell.angle_beta   90.00
_cell.angle_gamma   90.00
#
_symmetry.space_group_name_H-M   'P 1'
#
loop_
_entity.id
_entity.type
_entity.pdbx_description
1 polymer ?
#
loop_
_entity_poly.entity_id
_entity_poly.type
_entity_poly.pdbx_seq_one_letter_code
_entity_poly.pdbx_strand_id
1 'polypeptide(L)'
;MIKKPDTNVDFVSIEHKVLDFWTKEKIFEKRRQLNQGKPKWSFIDGPITANNPMGVHHAWGRTLKDIFNRYKAMKGFELRYQQGFDCQGLWVEVEVEKELGFKSKKDIEEYGIERFVNKCKERVRKFSKIQTEQSKRLGYWMDWENSYFTMSDENNFTIWSFLKKLFENGKIYKGSDVVPWSGRSGTSYSQMEIIEGRKLVSHKAVFVRFPIVDKENEYILVWTTTPWTLTSNVIAAVNANINYVKVKASDGSIYYFAEENLNFKRLEKQFKEKKQWIDGVPKLKTIAQIFNERGGFEVLEKIKGSELVGMKYTGPYDHLDAQNEIGGYPFKDEKLKKKNITSSTQHQVIDPGKDNNGNDIVVAGEGTGIVLSLIHI
;
A
#
# COMPACT_ATOMS: atom_id res chain seq x y z
N MET A 1 -28.43 56.90 19.19
CA MET A 1 -27.74 56.31 20.37
C MET A 1 -27.03 55.03 19.94
N ILE A 2 -25.73 54.98 20.17
CA ILE A 2 -24.95 53.74 19.94
C ILE A 2 -25.25 52.85 21.13
N LYS A 3 -25.78 51.62 20.86
CA LYS A 3 -26.02 50.63 21.91
C LYS A 3 -24.67 50.14 22.43
N LYS A 4 -24.53 50.07 23.76
CA LYS A 4 -23.36 49.48 24.40
C LYS A 4 -23.24 48.02 23.94
N PRO A 5 -22.06 47.57 23.42
CA PRO A 5 -21.91 46.19 23.04
C PRO A 5 -21.99 45.27 24.26
N ASP A 6 -22.57 44.09 24.06
CA ASP A 6 -22.60 43.05 25.09
C ASP A 6 -21.17 42.52 25.26
N THR A 7 -20.71 42.51 26.50
CA THR A 7 -19.36 41.98 26.83
C THR A 7 -19.32 40.45 26.97
N ASN A 8 -20.48 39.81 27.09
CA ASN A 8 -20.63 38.37 27.14
C ASN A 8 -21.27 37.87 25.82
N VAL A 9 -20.43 37.55 24.86
CA VAL A 9 -20.87 37.10 23.53
C VAL A 9 -21.07 35.60 23.54
N ASP A 10 -22.33 35.18 23.45
CA ASP A 10 -22.68 33.77 23.16
C ASP A 10 -22.69 33.54 21.63
N PHE A 11 -21.55 33.12 21.10
CA PHE A 11 -21.38 32.88 19.66
C PHE A 11 -22.39 31.84 19.14
N VAL A 12 -22.67 30.75 19.89
CA VAL A 12 -23.60 29.71 19.47
C VAL A 12 -25.00 30.27 19.29
N SER A 13 -25.49 31.07 20.26
CA SER A 13 -26.79 31.71 20.16
C SER A 13 -26.89 32.71 19.00
N ILE A 14 -25.82 33.46 18.74
CA ILE A 14 -25.76 34.40 17.60
C ILE A 14 -25.81 33.62 16.27
N GLU A 15 -25.05 32.58 16.14
CA GLU A 15 -25.05 31.76 14.92
C GLU A 15 -26.45 31.20 14.63
N HIS A 16 -27.15 30.65 15.61
CA HIS A 16 -28.53 30.17 15.43
C HIS A 16 -29.46 31.32 15.00
N LYS A 17 -29.39 32.46 15.64
CA LYS A 17 -30.21 33.64 15.23
C LYS A 17 -29.94 34.08 13.81
N VAL A 18 -28.68 34.00 13.35
CA VAL A 18 -28.32 34.37 11.97
C VAL A 18 -28.84 33.34 10.99
N LEU A 19 -28.72 32.03 11.29
CA LEU A 19 -29.25 30.96 10.43
C LEU A 19 -30.78 31.06 10.31
N ASP A 20 -31.48 31.31 11.41
CA ASP A 20 -32.93 31.49 11.43
C ASP A 20 -33.34 32.73 10.59
N PHE A 21 -32.60 33.83 10.71
CA PHE A 21 -32.80 35.04 9.90
C PHE A 21 -32.60 34.71 8.40
N TRP A 22 -31.51 34.03 8.03
CA TRP A 22 -31.23 33.68 6.64
C TRP A 22 -32.35 32.82 6.05
N THR A 23 -32.86 31.87 6.81
CA THR A 23 -33.94 30.98 6.39
C THR A 23 -35.25 31.75 6.23
N LYS A 24 -35.64 32.53 7.25
CA LYS A 24 -36.88 33.31 7.25
C LYS A 24 -36.91 34.35 6.11
N GLU A 25 -35.82 35.03 5.92
CA GLU A 25 -35.70 36.10 4.92
C GLU A 25 -35.27 35.59 3.54
N LYS A 26 -35.08 34.31 3.36
CA LYS A 26 -34.61 33.65 2.11
C LYS A 26 -33.36 34.34 1.52
N ILE A 27 -32.38 34.57 2.38
CA ILE A 27 -31.18 35.37 2.01
C ILE A 27 -30.37 34.70 0.91
N PHE A 28 -30.25 33.39 0.93
CA PHE A 28 -29.52 32.63 -0.08
C PHE A 28 -30.18 32.75 -1.46
N GLU A 29 -31.49 32.61 -1.53
CA GLU A 29 -32.28 32.72 -2.78
C GLU A 29 -32.24 34.17 -3.31
N LYS A 30 -32.45 35.17 -2.46
CA LYS A 30 -32.31 36.60 -2.83
C LYS A 30 -30.92 36.89 -3.41
N ARG A 31 -29.88 36.31 -2.82
CA ARG A 31 -28.50 36.46 -3.30
C ARG A 31 -28.28 35.82 -4.68
N ARG A 32 -28.82 34.65 -4.91
CA ARG A 32 -28.78 33.99 -6.23
C ARG A 32 -29.50 34.82 -7.30
N GLN A 33 -30.71 35.29 -7.00
CA GLN A 33 -31.50 36.09 -7.91
C GLN A 33 -30.78 37.39 -8.32
N LEU A 34 -30.10 38.05 -7.39
CA LEU A 34 -29.36 39.32 -7.61
C LEU A 34 -28.26 39.16 -8.68
N ASN A 35 -27.71 38.00 -8.84
CA ASN A 35 -26.64 37.70 -9.79
C ASN A 35 -27.09 36.90 -11.01
N GLN A 36 -28.37 36.62 -11.13
CA GLN A 36 -28.91 35.88 -12.27
C GLN A 36 -28.63 36.59 -13.59
N GLY A 37 -28.15 35.84 -14.61
CA GLY A 37 -27.79 36.36 -15.90
C GLY A 37 -26.46 37.10 -15.99
N LYS A 38 -25.71 37.20 -14.89
CA LYS A 38 -24.36 37.77 -14.84
C LYS A 38 -23.30 36.77 -15.29
N PRO A 39 -22.03 37.20 -15.46
CA PRO A 39 -20.95 36.28 -15.80
C PRO A 39 -20.88 35.10 -14.82
N LYS A 40 -20.81 33.89 -15.38
CA LYS A 40 -20.80 32.66 -14.58
C LYS A 40 -19.45 32.38 -13.96
N TRP A 41 -19.47 31.93 -12.72
CA TRP A 41 -18.33 31.33 -12.07
C TRP A 41 -18.78 30.04 -11.41
N SER A 42 -18.07 28.94 -11.69
CA SER A 42 -18.40 27.63 -11.15
C SER A 42 -17.28 27.09 -10.29
N PHE A 43 -17.66 26.43 -9.24
CA PHE A 43 -16.83 25.64 -8.40
C PHE A 43 -17.46 24.25 -8.30
N ILE A 44 -16.67 23.22 -8.53
CA ILE A 44 -17.09 21.81 -8.35
C ILE A 44 -16.43 21.32 -7.08
N ASP A 45 -17.23 20.94 -6.10
CA ASP A 45 -16.75 20.34 -4.87
C ASP A 45 -16.42 18.86 -5.09
N GLY A 46 -15.26 18.41 -4.61
CA GLY A 46 -14.97 17.00 -4.43
C GLY A 46 -15.89 16.47 -3.32
N PRO A 47 -16.81 15.53 -3.64
CA PRO A 47 -17.83 15.14 -2.68
C PRO A 47 -17.23 14.35 -1.52
N ILE A 48 -17.70 14.62 -0.31
CA ILE A 48 -17.35 13.83 0.87
C ILE A 48 -18.07 12.49 0.80
N THR A 49 -17.39 11.40 1.15
CA THR A 49 -18.04 10.10 1.28
C THR A 49 -19.10 10.15 2.38
N ALA A 50 -20.34 9.80 2.01
CA ALA A 50 -21.49 9.83 2.92
C ALA A 50 -21.57 8.57 3.79
N ASN A 51 -20.51 8.28 4.56
CA ASN A 51 -20.39 7.09 5.39
C ASN A 51 -20.41 7.36 6.89
N ASN A 52 -20.09 8.58 7.31
CA ASN A 52 -20.01 9.01 8.71
C ASN A 52 -20.36 10.51 8.84
N PRO A 53 -20.56 11.05 10.06
CA PRO A 53 -20.64 12.48 10.27
C PRO A 53 -19.38 13.20 9.76
N MET A 54 -19.55 14.47 9.43
CA MET A 54 -18.45 15.30 8.94
C MET A 54 -17.42 15.53 10.04
N GLY A 55 -16.15 15.27 9.74
CA GLY A 55 -15.03 15.59 10.64
C GLY A 55 -14.63 17.06 10.55
N VAL A 56 -13.79 17.52 11.49
CA VAL A 56 -13.29 18.91 11.57
C VAL A 56 -12.57 19.33 10.28
N HIS A 57 -11.77 18.45 9.69
CA HIS A 57 -11.07 18.72 8.42
C HIS A 57 -12.04 18.96 7.25
N HIS A 58 -13.18 18.27 7.22
CA HIS A 58 -14.23 18.52 6.23
C HIS A 58 -14.87 19.90 6.44
N ALA A 59 -15.16 20.28 7.70
CA ALA A 59 -15.68 21.59 8.04
C ALA A 59 -14.73 22.69 7.63
N TRP A 60 -13.44 22.53 7.92
CA TRP A 60 -12.40 23.47 7.49
C TRP A 60 -12.36 23.62 5.96
N GLY A 61 -12.28 22.53 5.23
CA GLY A 61 -12.30 22.57 3.76
C GLY A 61 -13.55 23.26 3.20
N ARG A 62 -14.74 23.01 3.76
CA ARG A 62 -15.99 23.65 3.35
C ARG A 62 -15.99 25.15 3.65
N THR A 63 -15.48 25.56 4.80
CA THR A 63 -15.37 26.98 5.16
C THR A 63 -14.49 27.73 4.15
N LEU A 64 -13.33 27.17 3.79
CA LEU A 64 -12.46 27.79 2.78
C LEU A 64 -13.15 27.94 1.42
N LYS A 65 -13.85 26.91 0.98
CA LYS A 65 -14.60 26.90 -0.29
C LYS A 65 -15.74 27.94 -0.27
N ASP A 66 -16.44 28.05 0.84
CA ASP A 66 -17.52 29.03 1.02
C ASP A 66 -17.02 30.48 0.94
N ILE A 67 -15.84 30.77 1.46
CA ILE A 67 -15.22 32.10 1.34
C ILE A 67 -15.05 32.49 -0.12
N PHE A 68 -14.53 31.59 -0.97
CA PHE A 68 -14.39 31.84 -2.40
C PHE A 68 -15.75 32.04 -3.10
N ASN A 69 -16.73 31.22 -2.78
CA ASN A 69 -18.08 31.33 -3.31
C ASN A 69 -18.70 32.69 -2.95
N ARG A 70 -18.62 33.08 -1.68
CA ARG A 70 -19.15 34.34 -1.19
C ARG A 70 -18.44 35.53 -1.82
N TYR A 71 -17.11 35.50 -1.91
CA TYR A 71 -16.34 36.54 -2.58
C TYR A 71 -16.76 36.71 -4.04
N LYS A 72 -16.84 35.63 -4.80
CA LYS A 72 -17.27 35.67 -6.21
C LYS A 72 -18.70 36.16 -6.35
N ALA A 73 -19.60 35.74 -5.48
CA ALA A 73 -20.95 36.22 -5.45
C ALA A 73 -21.02 37.75 -5.18
N MET A 74 -20.24 38.28 -4.23
CA MET A 74 -20.14 39.73 -3.95
C MET A 74 -19.55 40.50 -5.13
N LYS A 75 -18.63 39.91 -5.89
CA LYS A 75 -18.08 40.47 -7.14
C LYS A 75 -19.05 40.45 -8.30
N GLY A 76 -20.27 39.95 -8.12
CA GLY A 76 -21.33 39.99 -9.11
C GLY A 76 -21.35 38.77 -10.06
N PHE A 77 -20.71 37.67 -9.73
CA PHE A 77 -20.79 36.46 -10.54
C PHE A 77 -22.04 35.65 -10.20
N GLU A 78 -22.63 35.01 -11.22
CA GLU A 78 -23.65 33.96 -11.06
C GLU A 78 -22.97 32.64 -10.70
N LEU A 79 -23.31 32.05 -9.54
CA LEU A 79 -22.78 30.79 -9.05
C LEU A 79 -23.81 29.68 -9.09
N ARG A 80 -23.36 28.46 -9.44
CA ARG A 80 -24.22 27.27 -9.48
C ARG A 80 -24.51 26.71 -8.08
N TYR A 81 -23.58 26.82 -7.13
CA TYR A 81 -23.70 26.30 -5.77
C TYR A 81 -23.98 24.77 -5.72
N GLN A 82 -23.33 24.00 -6.58
CA GLN A 82 -23.56 22.59 -6.66
C GLN A 82 -22.78 21.82 -5.58
N GLN A 83 -23.50 20.96 -4.86
CA GLN A 83 -22.96 20.02 -3.89
C GLN A 83 -23.25 18.58 -4.32
N GLY A 84 -22.41 17.64 -3.88
CA GLY A 84 -22.61 16.22 -4.12
C GLY A 84 -22.19 15.35 -2.95
N PHE A 85 -22.48 14.06 -3.07
CA PHE A 85 -22.12 13.02 -2.12
C PHE A 85 -21.46 11.86 -2.83
N ASP A 86 -20.30 11.44 -2.30
CA ASP A 86 -19.65 10.20 -2.70
C ASP A 86 -20.33 9.02 -1.98
N CYS A 87 -20.79 8.05 -2.77
CA CYS A 87 -21.73 7.03 -2.31
C CYS A 87 -21.16 5.61 -2.36
N GLN A 88 -20.01 5.42 -2.95
CA GLN A 88 -19.41 4.11 -3.19
C GLN A 88 -18.06 3.98 -2.51
N GLY A 89 -17.55 2.75 -2.63
CA GLY A 89 -16.19 2.40 -2.29
C GLY A 89 -16.05 1.78 -0.90
N LEU A 90 -14.82 1.38 -0.63
CA LEU A 90 -14.44 0.60 0.54
C LEU A 90 -14.83 1.26 1.87
N TRP A 91 -14.80 2.59 1.94
CA TRP A 91 -15.14 3.34 3.16
C TRP A 91 -16.60 3.18 3.59
N VAL A 92 -17.52 3.00 2.64
CA VAL A 92 -18.93 2.70 2.94
C VAL A 92 -19.08 1.23 3.36
N GLU A 93 -18.45 0.32 2.60
CA GLU A 93 -18.50 -1.12 2.87
C GLU A 93 -17.97 -1.47 4.24
N VAL A 94 -16.79 -1.02 4.61
CA VAL A 94 -16.15 -1.32 5.90
C VAL A 94 -17.00 -0.90 7.09
N GLU A 95 -17.70 0.23 6.99
CA GLU A 95 -18.57 0.66 8.07
C GLU A 95 -19.83 -0.20 8.19
N VAL A 96 -20.37 -0.68 7.05
CA VAL A 96 -21.49 -1.63 7.06
C VAL A 96 -21.05 -3.01 7.53
N GLU A 97 -19.86 -3.49 7.12
CA GLU A 97 -19.27 -4.73 7.64
C GLU A 97 -19.13 -4.71 9.16
N LYS A 98 -18.67 -3.58 9.72
CA LYS A 98 -18.56 -3.39 11.17
C LYS A 98 -19.94 -3.43 11.87
N GLU A 99 -20.95 -2.76 11.30
CA GLU A 99 -22.32 -2.78 11.83
C GLU A 99 -22.90 -4.19 11.84
N LEU A 100 -22.60 -5.00 10.83
CA LEU A 100 -23.07 -6.37 10.70
C LEU A 100 -22.18 -7.40 11.42
N GLY A 101 -21.02 -6.98 11.95
CA GLY A 101 -20.07 -7.84 12.65
C GLY A 101 -19.28 -8.78 11.74
N PHE A 102 -19.16 -8.47 10.45
CA PHE A 102 -18.47 -9.28 9.45
C PHE A 102 -16.95 -9.28 9.66
N LYS A 103 -16.31 -10.41 9.41
CA LYS A 103 -14.86 -10.60 9.58
C LYS A 103 -14.13 -10.75 8.25
N SER A 104 -14.83 -11.14 7.21
CA SER A 104 -14.27 -11.40 5.88
C SER A 104 -15.25 -10.96 4.77
N LYS A 105 -14.75 -10.83 3.55
CA LYS A 105 -15.61 -10.57 2.37
C LYS A 105 -16.56 -11.72 2.07
N LYS A 106 -16.23 -12.94 2.48
CA LYS A 106 -17.08 -14.11 2.33
C LYS A 106 -18.40 -13.98 3.10
N ASP A 107 -18.38 -13.31 4.25
CA ASP A 107 -19.56 -13.04 5.06
C ASP A 107 -20.59 -12.19 4.28
N ILE A 108 -20.13 -11.33 3.35
CA ILE A 108 -21.00 -10.55 2.47
C ILE A 108 -21.73 -11.46 1.47
N GLU A 109 -21.02 -12.43 0.90
CA GLU A 109 -21.61 -13.38 -0.04
C GLU A 109 -22.67 -14.25 0.65
N GLU A 110 -22.37 -14.72 1.86
CA GLU A 110 -23.30 -15.51 2.70
C GLU A 110 -24.52 -14.70 3.15
N TYR A 111 -24.35 -13.41 3.48
CA TYR A 111 -25.45 -12.49 3.83
C TYR A 111 -26.34 -12.16 2.63
N GLY A 112 -25.76 -12.14 1.44
CA GLY A 112 -26.39 -11.80 0.17
C GLY A 112 -26.02 -10.39 -0.30
N ILE A 113 -25.42 -10.33 -1.48
CA ILE A 113 -24.86 -9.10 -2.09
C ILE A 113 -25.93 -7.99 -2.18
N GLU A 114 -27.14 -8.31 -2.64
CA GLU A 114 -28.24 -7.33 -2.75
C GLU A 114 -28.59 -6.72 -1.38
N ARG A 115 -28.72 -7.55 -0.35
CA ARG A 115 -29.00 -7.09 1.02
C ARG A 115 -27.90 -6.16 1.52
N PHE A 116 -26.65 -6.52 1.29
CA PHE A 116 -25.50 -5.73 1.68
C PHE A 116 -25.46 -4.38 0.96
N VAL A 117 -25.67 -4.36 -0.35
CA VAL A 117 -25.74 -3.13 -1.15
C VAL A 117 -26.87 -2.22 -0.68
N ASN A 118 -28.03 -2.77 -0.34
CA ASN A 118 -29.13 -1.99 0.20
C ASN A 118 -28.77 -1.36 1.57
N LYS A 119 -28.06 -2.07 2.43
CA LYS A 119 -27.52 -1.51 3.69
C LYS A 119 -26.52 -0.39 3.44
N CYS A 120 -25.65 -0.51 2.45
CA CYS A 120 -24.75 0.56 2.04
C CYS A 120 -25.53 1.80 1.56
N LYS A 121 -26.56 1.63 0.73
CA LYS A 121 -27.43 2.72 0.26
C LYS A 121 -28.20 3.40 1.42
N GLU A 122 -28.71 2.62 2.38
CA GLU A 122 -29.37 3.14 3.58
C GLU A 122 -28.39 4.01 4.38
N ARG A 123 -27.16 3.53 4.59
CA ARG A 123 -26.12 4.27 5.29
C ARG A 123 -25.79 5.59 4.60
N VAL A 124 -25.58 5.57 3.29
CA VAL A 124 -25.33 6.77 2.49
C VAL A 124 -26.46 7.79 2.64
N ARG A 125 -27.72 7.36 2.51
CA ARG A 125 -28.88 8.25 2.68
C ARG A 125 -28.96 8.85 4.10
N LYS A 126 -28.61 8.08 5.12
CA LYS A 126 -28.57 8.57 6.51
C LYS A 126 -27.49 9.64 6.68
N PHE A 127 -26.27 9.34 6.27
CA PHE A 127 -25.16 10.24 6.51
C PHE A 127 -25.10 11.45 5.58
N SER A 128 -25.64 11.36 4.36
CA SER A 128 -25.82 12.54 3.51
C SER A 128 -26.73 13.58 4.15
N LYS A 129 -27.82 13.16 4.80
CA LYS A 129 -28.69 14.08 5.57
C LYS A 129 -27.94 14.71 6.74
N ILE A 130 -27.21 13.91 7.53
CA ILE A 130 -26.44 14.40 8.67
C ILE A 130 -25.38 15.41 8.21
N GLN A 131 -24.62 15.09 7.16
CA GLN A 131 -23.60 15.99 6.61
C GLN A 131 -24.20 17.28 6.03
N THR A 132 -25.40 17.21 5.45
CA THR A 132 -26.16 18.38 5.00
C THR A 132 -26.49 19.30 6.17
N GLU A 133 -27.07 18.76 7.24
CA GLU A 133 -27.41 19.57 8.42
C GLU A 133 -26.18 20.15 9.12
N GLN A 134 -25.11 19.38 9.24
CA GLN A 134 -23.84 19.89 9.75
C GLN A 134 -23.28 21.04 8.88
N SER A 135 -23.42 20.96 7.57
CA SER A 135 -22.95 21.97 6.64
C SER A 135 -23.80 23.23 6.68
N LYS A 136 -25.13 23.08 6.78
CA LYS A 136 -26.04 24.20 7.02
C LYS A 136 -25.70 24.88 8.36
N ARG A 137 -25.36 24.11 9.38
CA ARG A 137 -24.94 24.63 10.69
C ARG A 137 -23.65 25.44 10.63
N LEU A 138 -22.70 25.09 9.72
CA LEU A 138 -21.51 25.89 9.42
C LEU A 138 -21.84 27.20 8.68
N GLY A 139 -23.06 27.36 8.20
CA GLY A 139 -23.43 28.47 7.31
C GLY A 139 -22.97 28.29 5.87
N TYR A 140 -22.60 27.07 5.47
CA TYR A 140 -22.16 26.76 4.11
C TYR A 140 -23.32 26.84 3.11
N TRP A 141 -23.22 27.72 2.14
CA TRP A 141 -24.27 27.95 1.15
C TRP A 141 -24.13 27.08 -0.07
N MET A 142 -25.09 26.17 -0.25
CA MET A 142 -25.21 25.27 -1.40
C MET A 142 -26.67 25.06 -1.79
N ASP A 143 -26.89 24.66 -3.03
CA ASP A 143 -28.18 24.22 -3.53
C ASP A 143 -28.40 22.75 -3.11
N TRP A 144 -28.80 22.57 -1.84
CA TRP A 144 -28.88 21.26 -1.19
C TRP A 144 -29.95 20.37 -1.81
N GLU A 145 -31.03 20.93 -2.36
CA GLU A 145 -32.13 20.18 -2.98
C GLU A 145 -31.69 19.54 -4.30
N ASN A 146 -30.77 20.17 -5.01
CA ASN A 146 -30.21 19.69 -6.25
C ASN A 146 -28.81 19.06 -6.07
N SER A 147 -28.56 18.47 -4.90
CA SER A 147 -27.31 17.72 -4.66
C SER A 147 -27.26 16.48 -5.54
N TYR A 148 -26.09 16.22 -6.15
CA TYR A 148 -25.88 14.98 -6.90
C TYR A 148 -25.38 13.86 -5.98
N PHE A 149 -25.70 12.62 -6.35
CA PHE A 149 -25.24 11.41 -5.69
C PHE A 149 -24.50 10.54 -6.70
N THR A 150 -23.26 10.14 -6.38
CA THR A 150 -22.46 9.35 -7.32
C THR A 150 -23.06 7.96 -7.60
N MET A 151 -24.03 7.51 -6.81
CA MET A 151 -24.78 6.29 -7.04
C MET A 151 -26.04 6.48 -7.90
N SER A 152 -26.35 7.71 -8.35
CA SER A 152 -27.54 7.96 -9.17
C SER A 152 -27.36 7.48 -10.62
N ASP A 153 -28.44 7.17 -11.29
CA ASP A 153 -28.44 6.71 -12.68
C ASP A 153 -27.93 7.81 -13.61
N GLU A 154 -28.30 9.07 -13.37
CA GLU A 154 -27.84 10.21 -14.17
C GLU A 154 -26.33 10.37 -14.10
N ASN A 155 -25.74 10.21 -12.90
CA ASN A 155 -24.29 10.25 -12.72
C ASN A 155 -23.63 9.08 -13.44
N ASN A 156 -24.15 7.88 -13.30
CA ASN A 156 -23.63 6.68 -13.93
C ASN A 156 -23.72 6.74 -15.45
N PHE A 157 -24.82 7.19 -16.03
CA PHE A 157 -24.98 7.36 -17.47
C PHE A 157 -24.05 8.42 -18.03
N THR A 158 -23.80 9.49 -17.30
CA THR A 158 -22.81 10.51 -17.67
C THR A 158 -21.41 9.92 -17.75
N ILE A 159 -21.00 9.13 -16.75
CA ILE A 159 -19.72 8.43 -16.74
C ILE A 159 -19.63 7.44 -17.91
N TRP A 160 -20.67 6.64 -18.15
CA TRP A 160 -20.71 5.71 -19.27
C TRP A 160 -20.60 6.41 -20.63
N SER A 161 -21.27 7.54 -20.81
CA SER A 161 -21.15 8.36 -22.02
C SER A 161 -19.73 8.86 -22.24
N PHE A 162 -19.06 9.27 -21.16
CA PHE A 162 -17.66 9.69 -21.20
C PHE A 162 -16.73 8.52 -21.56
N LEU A 163 -16.87 7.37 -20.89
CA LEU A 163 -16.10 6.18 -21.18
C LEU A 163 -16.28 5.68 -22.60
N LYS A 164 -17.55 5.68 -23.12
CA LYS A 164 -17.84 5.35 -24.50
C LYS A 164 -17.06 6.23 -25.47
N LYS A 165 -17.06 7.55 -25.23
CA LYS A 165 -16.33 8.50 -26.07
C LYS A 165 -14.81 8.28 -26.04
N LEU A 166 -14.26 7.93 -24.88
CA LEU A 166 -12.85 7.57 -24.77
C LEU A 166 -12.52 6.26 -25.50
N PHE A 167 -13.41 5.27 -25.42
CA PHE A 167 -13.26 4.00 -26.14
C PHE A 167 -13.29 4.21 -27.65
N GLU A 168 -14.27 4.96 -28.17
CA GLU A 168 -14.38 5.31 -29.59
C GLU A 168 -13.16 6.06 -30.13
N ASN A 169 -12.46 6.82 -29.24
CA ASN A 169 -11.22 7.52 -29.59
C ASN A 169 -9.94 6.67 -29.32
N GLY A 170 -10.07 5.39 -29.05
CA GLY A 170 -8.94 4.49 -28.80
C GLY A 170 -8.12 4.79 -27.55
N LYS A 171 -8.71 5.49 -26.56
CA LYS A 171 -8.03 5.87 -25.32
C LYS A 171 -8.21 4.86 -24.19
N ILE A 172 -9.10 3.89 -24.38
CA ILE A 172 -9.33 2.80 -23.41
C ILE A 172 -8.91 1.49 -24.05
N TYR A 173 -8.11 0.71 -23.32
CA TYR A 173 -7.66 -0.61 -23.72
C TYR A 173 -7.58 -1.52 -22.51
N LYS A 174 -7.61 -2.85 -22.73
CA LYS A 174 -7.38 -3.83 -21.69
C LYS A 174 -5.89 -4.00 -21.47
N GLY A 175 -5.44 -3.79 -20.23
CA GLY A 175 -4.03 -3.92 -19.85
C GLY A 175 -3.88 -4.54 -18.47
N SER A 176 -2.62 -4.79 -18.08
CA SER A 176 -2.24 -5.24 -16.74
C SER A 176 -1.21 -4.29 -16.17
N ASP A 177 -1.27 -4.06 -14.86
CA ASP A 177 -0.30 -3.24 -14.14
C ASP A 177 0.01 -3.88 -12.78
N VAL A 178 1.14 -3.48 -12.19
CA VAL A 178 1.55 -3.94 -10.86
C VAL A 178 1.01 -2.96 -9.83
N VAL A 179 0.18 -3.46 -8.93
CA VAL A 179 -0.41 -2.66 -7.86
C VAL A 179 -0.25 -3.36 -6.51
N PRO A 180 -0.06 -2.61 -5.41
CA PRO A 180 -0.18 -3.14 -4.07
C PRO A 180 -1.61 -3.63 -3.82
N TRP A 181 -1.75 -4.82 -3.28
CA TRP A 181 -3.04 -5.49 -3.09
C TRP A 181 -3.28 -5.83 -1.63
N SER A 182 -4.50 -5.55 -1.15
CA SER A 182 -4.96 -5.99 0.16
C SER A 182 -5.70 -7.32 0.06
N GLY A 183 -5.12 -8.39 0.57
CA GLY A 183 -5.79 -9.69 0.65
C GLY A 183 -7.03 -9.67 1.55
N ARG A 184 -7.04 -8.81 2.60
CA ARG A 184 -8.19 -8.66 3.50
C ARG A 184 -9.36 -7.95 2.83
N SER A 185 -9.08 -6.85 2.15
CA SER A 185 -10.12 -5.99 1.56
C SER A 185 -10.48 -6.37 0.13
N GLY A 186 -9.69 -7.25 -0.52
CA GLY A 186 -9.91 -7.69 -1.89
C GLY A 186 -9.78 -6.56 -2.92
N THR A 187 -8.91 -5.57 -2.66
CA THR A 187 -8.74 -4.39 -3.52
C THR A 187 -7.28 -3.91 -3.56
N SER A 188 -6.97 -3.10 -4.56
CA SER A 188 -5.69 -2.39 -4.65
C SER A 188 -5.66 -1.19 -3.71
N TYR A 189 -4.44 -0.77 -3.34
CA TYR A 189 -4.21 0.45 -2.59
C TYR A 189 -3.65 1.56 -3.49
N SER A 190 -4.06 2.80 -3.22
CA SER A 190 -3.41 3.98 -3.76
C SER A 190 -2.05 4.23 -3.09
N GLN A 191 -1.19 5.01 -3.75
CA GLN A 191 0.11 5.40 -3.16
C GLN A 191 -0.06 6.17 -1.84
N MET A 192 -1.09 7.01 -1.72
CA MET A 192 -1.38 7.76 -0.49
C MET A 192 -1.70 6.83 0.67
N GLU A 193 -2.55 5.84 0.45
CA GLU A 193 -2.91 4.85 1.48
C GLU A 193 -1.70 4.02 1.93
N ILE A 194 -0.77 3.70 1.02
CA ILE A 194 0.46 2.98 1.35
C ILE A 194 1.36 3.84 2.23
N ILE A 195 1.55 5.11 1.89
CA ILE A 195 2.42 6.03 2.64
C ILE A 195 1.88 6.23 4.06
N GLU A 196 0.58 6.51 4.20
CA GLU A 196 -0.07 6.74 5.49
C GLU A 196 -0.24 5.47 6.32
N GLY A 197 -0.45 4.33 5.66
CA GLY A 197 -0.65 3.03 6.29
C GLY A 197 0.64 2.29 6.65
N ARG A 198 1.81 2.79 6.23
CA ARG A 198 3.09 2.13 6.47
C ARG A 198 3.41 2.02 7.96
N LYS A 199 3.65 0.80 8.42
CA LYS A 199 4.01 0.51 9.81
C LYS A 199 5.21 -0.44 9.85
N LEU A 200 6.06 -0.26 10.87
CA LEU A 200 7.06 -1.26 11.20
C LEU A 200 6.36 -2.43 11.89
N VAL A 201 6.61 -3.62 11.39
CA VAL A 201 6.10 -4.87 11.96
C VAL A 201 7.25 -5.82 12.21
N SER A 202 7.17 -6.61 13.29
CA SER A 202 8.15 -7.65 13.56
C SER A 202 7.67 -8.97 12.99
N HIS A 203 8.54 -9.67 12.25
CA HIS A 203 8.31 -11.03 11.78
C HIS A 203 9.61 -11.84 11.83
N LYS A 204 9.48 -13.17 11.74
CA LYS A 204 10.64 -14.06 11.79
C LYS A 204 11.43 -14.00 10.49
N ALA A 205 12.74 -13.79 10.58
CA ALA A 205 13.69 -14.03 9.51
C ALA A 205 14.41 -15.36 9.78
N VAL A 206 14.85 -16.03 8.74
CA VAL A 206 15.48 -17.34 8.86
C VAL A 206 16.86 -17.36 8.20
N PHE A 207 17.79 -18.10 8.82
CA PHE A 207 18.98 -18.57 8.17
C PHE A 207 18.70 -19.96 7.59
N VAL A 208 19.06 -20.15 6.34
CA VAL A 208 18.90 -21.43 5.64
C VAL A 208 20.28 -21.88 5.20
N ARG A 209 20.58 -23.16 5.37
CA ARG A 209 21.78 -23.80 4.86
C ARG A 209 21.45 -24.62 3.64
N PHE A 210 22.17 -24.39 2.57
CA PHE A 210 22.05 -25.18 1.33
C PHE A 210 23.25 -26.13 1.22
N PRO A 211 23.03 -27.44 1.26
CA PRO A 211 24.11 -28.43 1.09
C PRO A 211 24.79 -28.23 -0.28
N ILE A 212 26.11 -28.17 -0.26
CA ILE A 212 26.91 -28.13 -1.50
C ILE A 212 27.00 -29.55 -2.04
N VAL A 213 26.73 -29.72 -3.33
CA VAL A 213 26.85 -31.03 -4.00
C VAL A 213 28.31 -31.47 -3.97
N ASP A 214 28.56 -32.74 -3.75
CA ASP A 214 29.88 -33.38 -3.67
C ASP A 214 30.77 -32.91 -2.51
N LYS A 215 30.22 -32.21 -1.50
CA LYS A 215 30.91 -31.80 -0.29
C LYS A 215 30.14 -32.22 0.97
N GLU A 216 30.74 -33.06 1.76
CA GLU A 216 30.11 -33.56 2.98
C GLU A 216 30.12 -32.50 4.08
N ASN A 217 28.97 -32.21 4.71
CA ASN A 217 28.79 -31.23 5.78
C ASN A 217 29.20 -29.78 5.44
N GLU A 218 29.28 -29.43 4.16
CA GLU A 218 29.53 -28.05 3.72
C GLU A 218 28.27 -27.41 3.14
N TYR A 219 28.03 -26.13 3.53
CA TYR A 219 26.77 -25.46 3.25
C TYR A 219 27.00 -24.00 2.84
N ILE A 220 26.21 -23.53 1.88
CA ILE A 220 26.03 -22.09 1.64
C ILE A 220 25.04 -21.58 2.69
N LEU A 221 25.40 -20.52 3.44
CA LEU A 221 24.55 -19.91 4.43
C LEU A 221 23.82 -18.70 3.83
N VAL A 222 22.51 -18.76 3.80
CA VAL A 222 21.65 -17.67 3.28
C VAL A 222 20.75 -17.13 4.38
N TRP A 223 20.49 -15.84 4.38
CA TRP A 223 19.52 -15.21 5.27
C TRP A 223 18.38 -14.60 4.47
N THR A 224 17.14 -14.84 4.89
CA THR A 224 15.97 -14.26 4.23
C THR A 224 14.92 -13.80 5.25
N THR A 225 14.28 -12.68 4.94
CA THR A 225 13.10 -12.17 5.64
C THR A 225 11.80 -12.69 5.02
N THR A 226 11.87 -13.36 3.87
CA THR A 226 10.73 -13.85 3.09
C THR A 226 10.84 -15.34 2.80
N PRO A 227 10.76 -16.21 3.84
CA PRO A 227 11.03 -17.64 3.69
C PRO A 227 10.10 -18.37 2.72
N TRP A 228 8.92 -17.83 2.46
CA TRP A 228 7.99 -18.38 1.46
C TRP A 228 8.51 -18.32 0.02
N THR A 229 9.52 -17.51 -0.26
CA THR A 229 10.14 -17.43 -1.59
C THR A 229 11.14 -18.57 -1.85
N LEU A 230 11.53 -19.31 -0.82
CA LEU A 230 12.48 -20.42 -0.95
C LEU A 230 11.96 -21.56 -1.86
N THR A 231 10.64 -21.71 -1.97
CA THR A 231 10.02 -22.70 -2.89
C THR A 231 10.25 -22.38 -4.37
N SER A 232 10.61 -21.13 -4.67
CA SER A 232 10.87 -20.65 -6.03
C SER A 232 12.36 -20.37 -6.28
N ASN A 233 13.24 -20.86 -5.39
CA ASN A 233 14.68 -20.67 -5.56
C ASN A 233 15.18 -21.37 -6.81
N VAL A 234 16.00 -20.65 -7.59
CA VAL A 234 16.64 -21.19 -8.80
C VAL A 234 18.15 -21.18 -8.66
N ILE A 235 18.73 -20.06 -8.26
CA ILE A 235 20.18 -19.86 -8.15
C ILE A 235 20.56 -19.08 -6.90
N ALA A 236 21.80 -19.22 -6.47
CA ALA A 236 22.45 -18.38 -5.47
C ALA A 236 23.46 -17.46 -6.16
N ALA A 237 23.45 -16.17 -5.83
CA ALA A 237 24.34 -15.19 -6.43
C ALA A 237 25.36 -14.68 -5.41
N VAL A 238 26.62 -14.61 -5.81
CA VAL A 238 27.75 -14.06 -5.05
C VAL A 238 28.43 -12.97 -5.86
N ASN A 239 29.26 -12.15 -5.22
CA ASN A 239 30.15 -11.25 -5.93
C ASN A 239 31.55 -11.86 -5.99
N ALA A 240 32.04 -12.12 -7.20
CA ALA A 240 33.33 -12.76 -7.42
C ALA A 240 34.52 -12.00 -6.81
N ASN A 241 34.38 -10.68 -6.61
CA ASN A 241 35.47 -9.80 -6.19
C ASN A 241 35.57 -9.60 -4.67
N ILE A 242 34.52 -9.91 -3.90
CA ILE A 242 34.56 -9.79 -2.44
C ILE A 242 35.10 -11.05 -1.76
N ASN A 243 35.47 -10.92 -0.49
CA ASN A 243 35.96 -12.05 0.31
C ASN A 243 34.80 -12.79 0.96
N TYR A 244 34.88 -14.11 0.95
CA TYR A 244 34.01 -15.03 1.68
C TYR A 244 34.84 -15.79 2.73
N VAL A 245 34.20 -16.28 3.74
CA VAL A 245 34.82 -17.11 4.78
C VAL A 245 34.24 -18.51 4.74
N LYS A 246 35.13 -19.49 4.97
CA LYS A 246 34.81 -20.88 5.27
C LYS A 246 34.88 -21.04 6.78
N VAL A 247 33.74 -21.23 7.41
CA VAL A 247 33.61 -21.27 8.89
C VAL A 247 33.14 -22.63 9.32
N LYS A 248 33.89 -23.25 10.24
CA LYS A 248 33.51 -24.50 10.89
C LYS A 248 32.79 -24.22 12.21
N ALA A 249 31.57 -24.70 12.34
CA ALA A 249 30.80 -24.60 13.58
C ALA A 249 31.15 -25.76 14.53
N SER A 250 30.73 -25.64 15.79
CA SER A 250 30.99 -26.61 16.83
C SER A 250 30.43 -28.03 16.57
N ASP A 251 29.38 -28.13 15.75
CA ASP A 251 28.78 -29.37 15.31
C ASP A 251 29.53 -30.05 14.14
N GLY A 252 30.64 -29.46 13.69
CA GLY A 252 31.44 -29.93 12.56
C GLY A 252 30.96 -29.46 11.18
N SER A 253 29.81 -28.79 11.10
CA SER A 253 29.30 -28.23 9.85
C SER A 253 30.14 -27.06 9.38
N ILE A 254 30.33 -26.94 8.09
CA ILE A 254 31.10 -25.86 7.46
C ILE A 254 30.16 -24.96 6.66
N TYR A 255 30.30 -23.64 6.84
CA TYR A 255 29.45 -22.64 6.23
C TYR A 255 30.23 -21.64 5.40
N TYR A 256 29.70 -21.27 4.24
CA TYR A 256 30.21 -20.23 3.36
C TYR A 256 29.29 -19.02 3.37
N PHE A 257 29.86 -17.81 3.63
CA PHE A 257 29.19 -16.53 3.56
C PHE A 257 30.21 -15.39 3.49
N ALA A 258 29.81 -14.17 3.13
CA ALA A 258 30.75 -13.06 2.99
C ALA A 258 31.43 -12.69 4.31
N GLU A 259 32.73 -12.43 4.27
CA GLU A 259 33.59 -12.16 5.44
C GLU A 259 33.03 -11.00 6.30
N GLU A 260 32.64 -9.90 5.68
CA GLU A 260 32.12 -8.73 6.38
C GLU A 260 30.82 -9.05 7.15
N ASN A 261 30.06 -10.04 6.68
CA ASN A 261 28.77 -10.40 7.27
C ASN A 261 28.90 -11.19 8.57
N LEU A 262 30.09 -11.68 8.92
CA LEU A 262 30.34 -12.38 10.19
C LEU A 262 29.96 -11.51 11.40
N ASN A 263 30.37 -10.24 11.38
CA ASN A 263 30.14 -9.27 12.45
C ASN A 263 29.15 -8.17 12.08
N PHE A 264 28.51 -8.27 10.91
CA PHE A 264 27.59 -7.26 10.40
C PHE A 264 26.31 -7.22 11.22
N LYS A 265 25.91 -6.03 11.64
CA LYS A 265 24.65 -5.78 12.33
C LYS A 265 23.56 -5.52 11.29
N ARG A 266 22.83 -6.58 10.94
CA ARG A 266 21.75 -6.49 9.96
C ARG A 266 20.70 -5.46 10.40
N LEU A 267 20.13 -4.75 9.39
CA LEU A 267 19.15 -3.68 9.53
C LEU A 267 19.67 -2.36 10.12
N GLU A 268 20.87 -2.27 10.73
CA GLU A 268 21.39 -0.98 11.22
C GLU A 268 21.54 0.07 10.11
N LYS A 269 21.96 -0.35 8.90
CA LYS A 269 22.05 0.57 7.76
C LYS A 269 20.69 1.11 7.29
N GLN A 270 19.65 0.31 7.39
CA GLN A 270 18.29 0.64 6.93
C GLN A 270 17.59 1.60 7.91
N PHE A 271 18.01 1.61 9.17
CA PHE A 271 17.47 2.46 10.24
C PHE A 271 18.49 3.50 10.73
N LYS A 272 19.36 4.01 9.86
CA LYS A 272 20.37 5.01 10.22
C LYS A 272 19.80 6.29 10.82
N GLU A 273 18.58 6.66 10.50
CA GLU A 273 17.92 7.78 11.12
C GLU A 273 17.29 7.36 12.44
N LYS A 274 17.81 7.88 13.57
CA LYS A 274 17.27 7.62 14.92
C LYS A 274 15.75 7.83 15.04
N LYS A 275 15.17 8.64 14.18
CA LYS A 275 13.72 8.90 14.09
C LYS A 275 12.92 7.69 13.60
N GLN A 276 13.54 6.71 12.96
CA GLN A 276 12.89 5.50 12.46
C GLN A 276 12.96 4.32 13.45
N TRP A 277 13.76 4.44 14.53
CA TRP A 277 13.77 3.45 15.58
C TRP A 277 12.53 3.60 16.45
N ILE A 278 11.73 2.55 16.49
CA ILE A 278 10.62 2.44 17.43
C ILE A 278 11.14 1.69 18.64
N ASP A 279 10.84 2.18 19.84
CA ASP A 279 11.14 1.48 21.09
C ASP A 279 10.61 0.05 21.03
N GLY A 280 11.47 -0.92 21.36
CA GLY A 280 11.12 -2.33 21.33
C GLY A 280 11.51 -3.09 20.04
N VAL A 281 12.10 -2.44 19.02
CA VAL A 281 12.68 -3.18 17.88
C VAL A 281 13.91 -3.96 18.37
N PRO A 282 13.92 -5.31 18.30
CA PRO A 282 15.03 -6.10 18.79
C PRO A 282 16.27 -5.89 17.93
N LYS A 283 17.43 -5.72 18.57
CA LYS A 283 18.71 -5.76 17.85
C LYS A 283 18.96 -7.17 17.34
N LEU A 284 19.18 -7.31 16.04
CA LEU A 284 19.50 -8.60 15.45
C LEU A 284 20.93 -9.00 15.83
N LYS A 285 21.10 -10.26 16.25
CA LYS A 285 22.41 -10.85 16.54
C LYS A 285 23.24 -10.97 15.27
N THR A 286 24.54 -10.73 15.38
CA THR A 286 25.49 -11.02 14.28
C THR A 286 25.60 -12.52 14.06
N ILE A 287 26.14 -12.94 12.91
CA ILE A 287 26.37 -14.38 12.63
C ILE A 287 27.36 -14.95 13.65
N ALA A 288 28.42 -14.21 13.99
CA ALA A 288 29.39 -14.60 15.02
C ALA A 288 28.72 -14.82 16.38
N GLN A 289 27.80 -13.96 16.80
CA GLN A 289 27.06 -14.14 18.07
C GLN A 289 26.20 -15.39 18.03
N ILE A 290 25.54 -15.67 16.91
CA ILE A 290 24.70 -16.86 16.75
C ILE A 290 25.54 -18.14 16.85
N PHE A 291 26.72 -18.18 16.20
CA PHE A 291 27.63 -19.32 16.28
C PHE A 291 28.20 -19.50 17.69
N ASN A 292 28.58 -18.41 18.37
CA ASN A 292 29.08 -18.49 19.74
C ASN A 292 28.05 -19.04 20.73
N GLU A 293 26.79 -18.66 20.59
CA GLU A 293 25.70 -19.23 21.41
C GLU A 293 25.44 -20.72 21.14
N ARG A 294 25.88 -21.22 19.98
CA ARG A 294 25.75 -22.63 19.57
C ARG A 294 27.00 -23.46 19.80
N GLY A 295 27.96 -22.95 20.62
CA GLY A 295 29.16 -23.70 21.00
C GLY A 295 30.44 -23.20 20.31
N GLY A 296 30.38 -22.09 19.57
CA GLY A 296 31.53 -21.46 18.96
C GLY A 296 31.73 -21.83 17.47
N PHE A 297 32.79 -21.24 16.90
CA PHE A 297 33.17 -21.46 15.51
C PHE A 297 34.67 -21.18 15.31
N GLU A 298 35.16 -21.68 14.20
CA GLU A 298 36.54 -21.45 13.72
C GLU A 298 36.48 -20.96 12.27
N VAL A 299 37.21 -19.91 11.93
CA VAL A 299 37.39 -19.47 10.54
C VAL A 299 38.54 -20.28 9.95
N LEU A 300 38.21 -21.22 9.06
CA LEU A 300 39.20 -22.11 8.45
C LEU A 300 39.98 -21.40 7.36
N GLU A 301 39.27 -20.62 6.53
CA GLU A 301 39.88 -20.04 5.31
C GLU A 301 39.12 -18.80 4.87
N LYS A 302 39.83 -17.90 4.17
CA LYS A 302 39.27 -16.77 3.42
C LYS A 302 39.45 -17.04 1.94
N ILE A 303 38.38 -17.00 1.19
CA ILE A 303 38.35 -17.28 -0.23
C ILE A 303 37.74 -16.11 -1.01
N LYS A 304 38.01 -16.03 -2.31
CA LYS A 304 37.32 -15.09 -3.18
C LYS A 304 35.96 -15.64 -3.61
N GLY A 305 34.99 -14.74 -3.85
CA GLY A 305 33.70 -15.15 -4.35
C GLY A 305 33.79 -15.89 -5.69
N SER A 306 34.80 -15.60 -6.51
CA SER A 306 35.09 -16.33 -7.74
C SER A 306 35.32 -17.82 -7.55
N GLU A 307 35.75 -18.27 -6.37
CA GLU A 307 35.93 -19.69 -6.05
C GLU A 307 34.60 -20.40 -5.71
N LEU A 308 33.58 -19.63 -5.36
CA LEU A 308 32.22 -20.14 -5.14
C LEU A 308 31.42 -20.26 -6.44
N VAL A 309 31.76 -19.49 -7.46
CA VAL A 309 31.06 -19.49 -8.75
C VAL A 309 31.14 -20.86 -9.40
N GLY A 310 30.01 -21.38 -9.84
CA GLY A 310 29.89 -22.71 -10.43
C GLY A 310 29.61 -23.84 -9.44
N MET A 311 29.74 -23.60 -8.12
CA MET A 311 29.35 -24.61 -7.12
C MET A 311 27.87 -24.93 -7.24
N LYS A 312 27.55 -26.23 -7.24
CA LYS A 312 26.17 -26.71 -7.22
C LYS A 312 25.72 -26.94 -5.78
N TYR A 313 24.46 -26.72 -5.52
CA TYR A 313 23.85 -26.95 -4.22
C TYR A 313 22.48 -27.61 -4.35
N THR A 314 22.02 -28.21 -3.26
CA THR A 314 20.66 -28.77 -3.16
C THR A 314 19.73 -27.74 -2.53
N GLY A 315 18.63 -27.43 -3.20
CA GLY A 315 17.60 -26.52 -2.68
C GLY A 315 16.75 -27.18 -1.59
N PRO A 316 16.13 -26.38 -0.71
CA PRO A 316 15.40 -26.91 0.44
C PRO A 316 14.14 -27.70 0.07
N TYR A 317 13.66 -27.60 -1.16
CA TYR A 317 12.42 -28.22 -1.65
C TYR A 317 12.62 -29.13 -2.88
N ASP A 318 13.86 -29.51 -3.20
CA ASP A 318 14.17 -30.35 -4.38
C ASP A 318 13.54 -31.75 -4.30
N HIS A 319 13.09 -32.18 -3.14
CA HIS A 319 12.34 -33.41 -2.93
C HIS A 319 10.88 -33.33 -3.43
N LEU A 320 10.37 -32.14 -3.79
CA LEU A 320 9.02 -31.97 -4.31
C LEU A 320 8.96 -32.18 -5.82
N ASP A 321 7.92 -32.87 -6.31
CA ASP A 321 7.71 -33.13 -7.72
C ASP A 321 7.70 -31.83 -8.56
N ALA A 322 7.13 -30.78 -8.05
CA ALA A 322 7.08 -29.46 -8.71
C ALA A 322 8.48 -28.91 -9.06
N GLN A 323 9.51 -29.21 -8.27
CA GLN A 323 10.89 -28.77 -8.53
C GLN A 323 11.58 -29.63 -9.62
N ASN A 324 11.06 -30.83 -9.88
CA ASN A 324 11.57 -31.80 -10.80
C ASN A 324 10.79 -31.89 -12.12
N GLU A 325 9.80 -31.00 -12.32
CA GLU A 325 9.08 -30.93 -13.58
C GLU A 325 9.91 -30.29 -14.69
N ILE A 326 10.03 -30.96 -15.79
CA ILE A 326 10.76 -30.50 -16.98
C ILE A 326 10.07 -29.25 -17.55
N GLY A 327 10.85 -28.21 -17.71
CA GLY A 327 10.38 -26.90 -18.19
C GLY A 327 9.84 -25.99 -17.11
N GLY A 328 9.74 -26.48 -15.85
CA GLY A 328 9.26 -25.70 -14.68
C GLY A 328 7.81 -25.92 -14.32
N TYR A 329 7.39 -25.37 -13.20
CA TYR A 329 6.04 -25.44 -12.62
C TYR A 329 5.67 -24.09 -11.99
N PRO A 330 4.42 -23.59 -12.04
CA PRO A 330 3.25 -24.17 -12.75
C PRO A 330 3.22 -23.87 -14.25
N PHE A 331 4.09 -22.98 -14.71
CA PHE A 331 4.17 -22.60 -16.12
C PHE A 331 5.41 -23.23 -16.76
N LYS A 332 5.21 -23.94 -17.86
CA LYS A 332 6.29 -24.61 -18.58
C LYS A 332 6.92 -23.68 -19.62
N ASP A 333 8.24 -23.49 -19.52
CA ASP A 333 9.03 -22.80 -20.54
C ASP A 333 9.49 -23.79 -21.60
N GLU A 334 9.11 -23.57 -22.86
CA GLU A 334 9.44 -24.45 -23.98
C GLU A 334 10.95 -24.54 -24.26
N LYS A 335 11.74 -23.51 -23.93
CA LYS A 335 13.20 -23.56 -24.11
C LYS A 335 13.84 -24.47 -23.06
N LEU A 336 13.39 -24.38 -21.81
CA LEU A 336 13.85 -25.25 -20.72
C LEU A 336 13.40 -26.68 -20.97
N LYS A 337 12.17 -26.87 -21.43
CA LYS A 337 11.63 -28.19 -21.79
C LYS A 337 12.44 -28.86 -22.89
N LYS A 338 12.79 -28.15 -23.98
CA LYS A 338 13.64 -28.66 -25.05
C LYS A 338 15.02 -29.11 -24.58
N LYS A 339 15.53 -28.48 -23.52
CA LYS A 339 16.83 -28.81 -22.93
C LYS A 339 16.74 -29.80 -21.77
N ASN A 340 15.56 -30.33 -21.48
CA ASN A 340 15.28 -31.25 -20.37
C ASN A 340 15.71 -30.69 -18.99
N ILE A 341 15.47 -29.39 -18.77
CA ILE A 341 15.89 -28.66 -17.56
C ILE A 341 14.73 -28.58 -16.58
N THR A 342 15.02 -28.84 -15.31
CA THR A 342 14.11 -28.66 -14.15
C THR A 342 14.63 -27.58 -13.23
N SER A 343 13.83 -27.08 -12.28
CA SER A 343 14.28 -26.09 -11.30
C SER A 343 15.45 -26.62 -10.46
N SER A 344 15.33 -27.84 -9.96
CA SER A 344 16.37 -28.49 -9.14
C SER A 344 17.72 -28.65 -9.85
N THR A 345 17.74 -28.86 -11.17
CA THR A 345 18.97 -29.01 -11.94
C THR A 345 19.70 -27.69 -12.24
N GLN A 346 19.06 -26.54 -11.92
CA GLN A 346 19.62 -25.20 -12.13
C GLN A 346 20.35 -24.65 -10.91
N HIS A 347 20.27 -25.30 -9.75
CA HIS A 347 20.85 -24.80 -8.52
C HIS A 347 22.36 -24.73 -8.56
N GLN A 348 22.86 -23.55 -8.85
CA GLN A 348 24.29 -23.22 -8.83
C GLN A 348 24.55 -21.82 -8.33
N VAL A 349 25.77 -21.59 -7.90
CA VAL A 349 26.28 -20.26 -7.53
C VAL A 349 26.75 -19.52 -8.78
N ILE A 350 26.33 -18.28 -8.95
CA ILE A 350 26.74 -17.43 -10.06
C ILE A 350 27.27 -16.07 -9.55
N ASP A 351 28.02 -15.36 -10.39
CA ASP A 351 28.24 -13.93 -10.23
C ASP A 351 27.32 -13.17 -11.20
N PRO A 352 26.34 -12.41 -10.70
CA PRO A 352 25.43 -11.64 -11.54
C PRO A 352 26.06 -10.34 -12.07
N GLY A 353 27.27 -9.97 -11.60
CA GLY A 353 27.97 -8.75 -12.01
C GLY A 353 27.31 -7.47 -11.47
N LYS A 354 27.12 -6.51 -12.38
CA LYS A 354 26.61 -5.16 -12.07
C LYS A 354 25.25 -4.90 -12.70
N ASP A 355 24.49 -4.02 -12.05
CA ASP A 355 23.22 -3.52 -12.59
C ASP A 355 23.45 -2.51 -13.75
N ASN A 356 22.35 -2.05 -14.35
CA ASN A 356 22.38 -1.07 -15.44
C ASN A 356 22.99 0.29 -15.06
N ASN A 357 23.13 0.57 -13.76
CA ASN A 357 23.74 1.80 -13.22
C ASN A 357 25.20 1.61 -12.83
N GLY A 358 25.75 0.41 -13.02
CA GLY A 358 27.14 0.07 -12.68
C GLY A 358 27.38 -0.31 -11.22
N ASN A 359 26.32 -0.50 -10.42
CA ASN A 359 26.43 -0.96 -9.03
C ASN A 359 26.52 -2.48 -8.98
N ASP A 360 27.29 -3.01 -8.04
CA ASP A 360 27.33 -4.46 -7.80
C ASP A 360 25.97 -4.95 -7.30
N ILE A 361 25.44 -6.01 -7.95
CA ILE A 361 24.14 -6.62 -7.57
C ILE A 361 24.26 -7.33 -6.23
N VAL A 362 25.39 -7.94 -5.94
CA VAL A 362 25.67 -8.56 -4.64
C VAL A 362 26.75 -7.75 -3.93
N VAL A 363 26.42 -7.30 -2.73
CA VAL A 363 27.32 -6.48 -1.90
C VAL A 363 27.59 -7.14 -0.56
N ALA A 364 28.78 -6.94 -0.01
CA ALA A 364 29.07 -7.25 1.37
C ALA A 364 28.28 -6.33 2.31
N GLY A 365 27.95 -6.81 3.52
CA GLY A 365 27.19 -6.03 4.49
C GLY A 365 25.67 -6.05 4.25
N GLU A 366 25.15 -6.98 3.46
CA GLU A 366 23.72 -7.30 3.35
C GLU A 366 23.49 -8.80 3.55
N GLY A 367 22.52 -9.14 4.40
CA GLY A 367 22.15 -10.54 4.68
C GLY A 367 23.33 -11.40 5.13
N THR A 368 23.77 -12.29 4.24
CA THR A 368 24.97 -13.11 4.34
C THR A 368 25.98 -12.82 3.22
N GLY A 369 25.72 -11.80 2.39
CA GLY A 369 26.47 -11.54 1.16
C GLY A 369 26.23 -12.56 0.05
N ILE A 370 25.15 -13.34 0.17
CA ILE A 370 24.65 -14.29 -0.84
C ILE A 370 23.16 -13.98 -1.07
N VAL A 371 22.80 -13.75 -2.32
CA VAL A 371 21.44 -13.39 -2.73
C VAL A 371 20.82 -14.59 -3.46
N LEU A 372 19.54 -14.84 -3.18
CA LEU A 372 18.78 -15.86 -3.90
C LEU A 372 18.01 -15.23 -5.05
N SER A 373 18.05 -15.85 -6.21
CA SER A 373 17.19 -15.49 -7.34
C SER A 373 16.07 -16.50 -7.50
N LEU A 374 14.90 -15.98 -7.88
CA LEU A 374 13.66 -16.73 -8.08
C LEU A 374 13.36 -16.93 -9.57
N ILE A 375 14.20 -16.42 -10.45
CA ILE A 375 14.04 -16.48 -11.89
C ILE A 375 15.32 -16.94 -12.55
N HIS A 376 15.18 -17.63 -13.68
CA HIS A 376 16.33 -17.98 -14.52
C HIS A 376 16.94 -16.72 -15.13
N ILE A 377 18.23 -16.64 -15.09
CA ILE A 377 18.98 -15.59 -15.76
C ILE A 377 19.20 -15.91 -17.23
#